data_81c8b317a40610a6909c77e739774810
#
_entry.id   81c8b317a40610a6909c77e739774810
#
_cell.length_a   1.000
_cell.length_b   1.000
_cell.length_c   1.000
_cell.angle_alpha   90.00
_cell.angle_beta   90.00
_cell.angle_gamma   90.00
#
_symmetry.space_group_name_H-M   'P 1'
#
loop_
_entity.id
_entity.type
_entity.pdbx_description
1 polymer ?
#
loop_
_entity_poly.entity_id
_entity_poly.type
_entity_poly.pdbx_seq_one_letter_code
_entity_poly.pdbx_strand_id
1 'polypeptide(L)'
;MYRTDSIPQGFALLANGTLTGRQIVCMGDDDFVSLAIGFLLKELYPGPSICPTHIHVLEMDGRYIECLERLAGRFALPISCERVDLRMPLPPHLCGRFDCLFTDPPYTQEGASLFLSRAISVLKEESGLRIFFSFGNKSATEVYFLQKMFPTARTGHQRDVHPVQ
;
A
#
# COMPACT_ATOMS: atom_id res chain seq x y z
N MET A 1 -8.85 -17.10 11.16
CA MET A 1 -8.00 -17.73 10.14
C MET A 1 -7.03 -16.65 9.71
N TYR A 2 -5.81 -16.64 10.22
CA TYR A 2 -4.81 -15.63 9.87
C TYR A 2 -4.38 -15.90 8.43
N ARG A 3 -4.58 -14.94 7.53
CA ARG A 3 -4.00 -15.00 6.19
C ARG A 3 -2.49 -14.86 6.33
N THR A 4 -1.76 -15.85 5.85
CA THR A 4 -0.28 -15.88 5.85
C THR A 4 0.31 -15.08 4.69
N ASP A 5 -0.51 -14.30 3.99
CA ASP A 5 -0.16 -13.66 2.72
C ASP A 5 0.58 -12.31 2.90
N SER A 6 0.50 -11.71 4.09
CA SER A 6 1.13 -10.41 4.36
C SER A 6 2.66 -10.43 4.44
N ILE A 7 3.26 -11.55 4.84
CA ILE A 7 4.73 -11.69 4.93
C ILE A 7 5.40 -11.71 3.55
N PRO A 8 4.94 -12.52 2.57
CA PRO A 8 5.46 -12.46 1.19
C PRO A 8 5.38 -11.07 0.57
N GLN A 9 4.35 -10.31 0.86
CA GLN A 9 4.15 -8.94 0.36
C GLN A 9 5.20 -7.97 0.92
N GLY A 10 5.53 -8.05 2.21
CA GLY A 10 6.63 -7.28 2.81
C GLY A 10 7.99 -7.62 2.18
N PHE A 11 8.24 -8.89 1.88
CA PHE A 11 9.45 -9.30 1.18
C PHE A 11 9.52 -8.83 -0.28
N ALA A 12 8.39 -8.74 -0.98
CA ALA A 12 8.34 -8.18 -2.33
C ALA A 12 8.76 -6.70 -2.34
N LEU A 13 8.35 -5.92 -1.35
CA LEU A 13 8.78 -4.52 -1.18
C LEU A 13 10.30 -4.43 -0.95
N LEU A 14 10.84 -5.29 -0.08
CA LEU A 14 12.28 -5.33 0.20
C LEU A 14 13.09 -5.69 -1.05
N ALA A 15 12.71 -6.77 -1.75
CA ALA A 15 13.39 -7.26 -2.94
C ALA A 15 13.43 -6.23 -4.09
N ASN A 16 12.45 -5.34 -4.13
CA ASN A 16 12.36 -4.28 -5.13
C ASN A 16 13.04 -2.97 -4.72
N GLY A 17 13.73 -2.91 -3.56
CA GLY A 17 14.43 -1.72 -3.10
C GLY A 17 13.50 -0.54 -2.72
N THR A 18 12.23 -0.83 -2.47
CA THR A 18 11.20 0.19 -2.16
C THR A 18 10.98 0.39 -0.67
N LEU A 19 11.74 -0.31 0.18
CA LEU A 19 11.49 -0.32 1.61
C LEU A 19 12.29 0.76 2.36
N THR A 20 13.52 1.04 1.95
CA THR A 20 14.44 1.90 2.71
C THR A 20 14.32 3.37 2.31
N GLY A 21 14.13 4.27 3.29
CA GLY A 21 14.12 5.72 3.07
C GLY A 21 12.88 6.21 2.31
N ARG A 22 11.77 5.49 2.36
CA ARG A 22 10.56 5.76 1.57
C ARG A 22 9.38 6.13 2.43
N GLN A 23 8.50 6.95 1.87
CA GLN A 23 7.16 7.18 2.39
C GLN A 23 6.23 6.16 1.72
N ILE A 24 5.82 5.14 2.46
CA ILE A 24 4.98 4.05 1.98
C ILE A 24 3.53 4.35 2.38
N VAL A 25 2.58 4.11 1.49
CA VAL A 25 1.17 4.14 1.84
C VAL A 25 0.53 2.77 1.63
N CYS A 26 -0.25 2.31 2.62
CA CYS A 26 -1.13 1.15 2.53
C CYS A 26 -2.58 1.65 2.42
N MET A 27 -3.28 1.29 1.34
CA MET A 27 -4.69 1.63 1.14
C MET A 27 -5.58 0.41 1.37
N GLY A 28 -6.41 0.47 2.41
CA GLY A 28 -7.13 -0.69 2.92
C GLY A 28 -6.13 -1.73 3.46
N ASP A 29 -6.07 -1.90 4.75
CA ASP A 29 -5.04 -2.73 5.39
C ASP A 29 -5.68 -3.76 6.35
N ASP A 30 -6.76 -4.38 5.90
CA ASP A 30 -7.48 -5.41 6.66
C ASP A 30 -6.66 -6.70 6.83
N ASP A 31 -5.65 -6.91 5.99
CA ASP A 31 -4.66 -7.98 6.06
C ASP A 31 -3.44 -7.64 6.95
N PHE A 32 -3.37 -6.42 7.51
CA PHE A 32 -2.27 -5.95 8.37
C PHE A 32 -0.88 -6.02 7.70
N VAL A 33 -0.81 -5.75 6.41
CA VAL A 33 0.46 -5.70 5.66
C VAL A 33 1.39 -4.63 6.23
N SER A 34 0.84 -3.50 6.65
CA SER A 34 1.61 -2.43 7.30
C SER A 34 2.35 -2.92 8.54
N LEU A 35 1.74 -3.80 9.35
CA LEU A 35 2.41 -4.39 10.52
C LEU A 35 3.56 -5.31 10.10
N ALA A 36 3.35 -6.15 9.08
CA ALA A 36 4.41 -7.03 8.58
C ALA A 36 5.62 -6.22 8.07
N ILE A 37 5.36 -5.13 7.32
CA ILE A 37 6.39 -4.21 6.86
C ILE A 37 7.06 -3.51 8.07
N GLY A 38 6.27 -3.04 9.03
CA GLY A 38 6.77 -2.37 10.24
C GLY A 38 7.70 -3.25 11.07
N PHE A 39 7.36 -4.52 11.27
CA PHE A 39 8.23 -5.48 11.95
C PHE A 39 9.51 -5.78 11.14
N LEU A 40 9.38 -5.92 9.82
CA LEU A 40 10.55 -6.10 8.96
C LEU A 40 11.50 -4.89 9.04
N LEU A 41 10.97 -3.66 9.02
CA LEU A 41 11.76 -2.46 9.22
C LEU A 41 12.46 -2.44 10.58
N LYS A 42 11.79 -2.89 11.63
CA LYS A 42 12.37 -2.97 12.97
C LYS A 42 13.53 -3.96 13.03
N GLU A 43 13.46 -5.08 12.32
CA GLU A 43 14.57 -6.03 12.21
C GLU A 43 15.73 -5.46 11.37
N LEU A 44 15.43 -4.70 10.31
CA LEU A 44 16.46 -4.08 9.46
C LEU A 44 17.16 -2.88 10.14
N TYR A 45 16.45 -2.19 11.05
CA TYR A 45 16.96 -1.04 11.80
C TYR A 45 16.86 -1.29 13.31
N PRO A 46 17.63 -2.24 13.85
CA PRO A 46 17.61 -2.53 15.27
C PRO A 46 18.27 -1.41 16.07
N GLY A 47 17.63 -1.02 17.16
CA GLY A 47 18.18 -0.05 18.10
C GLY A 47 17.56 1.35 18.00
N PRO A 48 18.17 2.36 18.62
CA PRO A 48 17.64 3.72 18.72
C PRO A 48 17.80 4.54 17.43
N SER A 49 18.37 3.97 16.38
CA SER A 49 18.48 4.62 15.07
C SER A 49 17.10 4.92 14.50
N ILE A 50 16.91 6.14 14.00
CA ILE A 50 15.66 6.53 13.37
C ILE A 50 15.51 5.74 12.08
N CYS A 51 14.44 4.94 11.98
CA CYS A 51 14.09 4.29 10.72
C CYS A 51 13.75 5.37 9.68
N PRO A 52 14.44 5.38 8.52
CA PRO A 52 14.23 6.42 7.51
C PRO A 52 12.91 6.23 6.74
N THR A 53 12.22 5.12 6.96
CA THR A 53 10.98 4.75 6.28
C THR A 53 9.79 4.97 7.20
N HIS A 54 8.72 5.51 6.63
CA HIS A 54 7.44 5.66 7.33
C HIS A 54 6.32 5.00 6.53
N ILE A 55 5.40 4.36 7.22
CA ILE A 55 4.23 3.70 6.66
C ILE A 55 2.99 4.50 7.07
N HIS A 56 2.22 4.94 6.09
CA HIS A 56 0.96 5.62 6.32
C HIS A 56 -0.19 4.72 5.87
N VAL A 57 -1.14 4.45 6.75
CA VAL A 57 -2.29 3.59 6.45
C VAL A 57 -3.52 4.45 6.23
N LEU A 58 -4.17 4.29 5.07
CA LEU A 58 -5.46 4.89 4.75
C LEU A 58 -6.53 3.82 4.88
N GLU A 59 -7.36 3.90 5.91
CA GLU A 59 -8.36 2.90 6.23
C GLU A 59 -9.68 3.56 6.60
N MET A 60 -10.80 2.95 6.24
CA MET A 60 -12.13 3.47 6.55
C MET A 60 -12.65 2.92 7.89
N ASP A 61 -12.33 1.69 8.23
CA ASP A 61 -12.83 1.02 9.43
C ASP A 61 -12.01 1.41 10.67
N GLY A 62 -12.66 2.14 11.58
CA GLY A 62 -12.01 2.58 12.83
C GLY A 62 -11.47 1.44 13.70
N ARG A 63 -12.03 0.23 13.60
CA ARG A 63 -11.58 -0.93 14.39
C ARG A 63 -10.19 -1.38 13.96
N TYR A 64 -9.90 -1.37 12.64
CA TYR A 64 -8.57 -1.66 12.12
C TYR A 64 -7.59 -0.57 12.51
N ILE A 65 -7.98 0.71 12.39
CA ILE A 65 -7.16 1.85 12.80
C ILE A 65 -6.75 1.73 14.28
N GLU A 66 -7.70 1.54 15.19
CA GLU A 66 -7.42 1.39 16.63
C GLU A 66 -6.46 0.21 16.91
N CYS A 67 -6.64 -0.91 16.21
CA CYS A 67 -5.78 -2.07 16.33
C CYS A 67 -4.35 -1.76 15.86
N LEU A 68 -4.21 -1.14 14.69
CA LEU A 68 -2.95 -0.76 14.09
C LEU A 68 -2.19 0.25 14.97
N GLU A 69 -2.85 1.31 15.41
CA GLU A 69 -2.24 2.34 16.27
C GLU A 69 -1.77 1.77 17.61
N ARG A 70 -2.59 0.90 18.23
CA ARG A 70 -2.21 0.24 19.47
C ARG A 70 -0.97 -0.65 19.28
N LEU A 71 -0.90 -1.43 18.21
CA LEU A 71 0.22 -2.33 17.93
C LEU A 71 1.45 -1.52 17.50
N ALA A 72 1.29 -0.50 16.67
CA ALA A 72 2.36 0.39 16.26
C ALA A 72 3.00 1.08 17.49
N GLY A 73 2.19 1.62 18.39
CA GLY A 73 2.68 2.22 19.63
C GLY A 73 3.35 1.21 20.56
N ARG A 74 2.75 0.02 20.75
CA ARG A 74 3.31 -1.03 21.63
C ARG A 74 4.69 -1.51 21.17
N PHE A 75 4.88 -1.62 19.86
CA PHE A 75 6.12 -2.16 19.28
C PHE A 75 7.05 -1.09 18.71
N ALA A 76 6.71 0.19 18.87
CA ALA A 76 7.44 1.34 18.31
C ALA A 76 7.71 1.16 16.80
N LEU A 77 6.64 0.84 16.04
CA LEU A 77 6.70 0.69 14.59
C LEU A 77 6.50 2.07 13.91
N PRO A 78 7.14 2.33 12.76
CA PRO A 78 7.03 3.59 12.02
C PRO A 78 5.72 3.65 11.21
N ILE A 79 4.58 3.47 11.87
CA ILE A 79 3.25 3.41 11.26
C ILE A 79 2.39 4.55 11.82
N SER A 80 1.68 5.24 10.94
CA SER A 80 0.58 6.14 11.28
C SER A 80 -0.67 5.77 10.49
N CYS A 81 -1.85 6.02 11.05
CA CYS A 81 -3.11 5.73 10.39
C CYS A 81 -3.91 7.01 10.18
N GLU A 82 -4.67 7.06 9.10
CA GLU A 82 -5.63 8.11 8.82
C GLU A 82 -6.94 7.49 8.33
N ARG A 83 -8.07 7.97 8.89
CA ARG A 83 -9.39 7.49 8.47
C ARG A 83 -9.80 8.16 7.18
N VAL A 84 -9.86 7.40 6.09
CA VAL A 84 -10.19 7.89 4.76
C VAL A 84 -11.23 6.99 4.09
N ASP A 85 -12.31 7.60 3.60
CA ASP A 85 -13.23 6.93 2.67
C ASP A 85 -12.77 7.21 1.24
N LEU A 86 -12.18 6.22 0.58
CA LEU A 86 -11.64 6.35 -0.77
C LEU A 86 -12.70 6.68 -1.83
N ARG A 87 -14.00 6.52 -1.53
CA ARG A 87 -15.10 6.94 -2.42
C ARG A 87 -15.22 8.46 -2.48
N MET A 88 -14.77 9.14 -1.43
CA MET A 88 -14.75 10.60 -1.36
C MET A 88 -13.45 11.17 -1.98
N PRO A 89 -13.43 12.46 -2.36
CA PRO A 89 -12.19 13.10 -2.77
C PRO A 89 -11.10 12.97 -1.69
N LEU A 90 -9.87 12.68 -2.11
CA LEU A 90 -8.75 12.58 -1.19
C LEU A 90 -8.42 13.93 -0.56
N PRO A 91 -8.08 13.99 0.74
CA PRO A 91 -7.51 15.17 1.35
C PRO A 91 -6.27 15.66 0.59
N PRO A 92 -6.15 16.98 0.32
CA PRO A 92 -5.04 17.52 -0.48
C PRO A 92 -3.64 17.18 0.05
N HIS A 93 -3.49 17.03 1.37
CA HIS A 93 -2.21 16.71 2.02
C HIS A 93 -1.73 15.27 1.75
N LEU A 94 -2.58 14.40 1.21
CA LEU A 94 -2.24 13.03 0.81
C LEU A 94 -1.79 12.95 -0.66
N CYS A 95 -2.17 13.92 -1.49
CA CYS A 95 -1.86 13.90 -2.91
C CYS A 95 -0.37 14.16 -3.18
N GLY A 96 0.23 13.39 -4.08
CA GLY A 96 1.63 13.57 -4.50
C GLY A 96 2.66 13.36 -3.39
N ARG A 97 2.36 12.60 -2.34
CA ARG A 97 3.17 12.51 -1.12
C ARG A 97 4.06 11.28 -1.03
N PHE A 98 3.60 10.16 -1.58
CA PHE A 98 4.20 8.86 -1.30
C PHE A 98 5.10 8.35 -2.42
N ASP A 99 6.10 7.54 -2.05
CA ASP A 99 7.07 6.94 -2.97
C ASP A 99 6.63 5.57 -3.46
N CYS A 100 5.80 4.88 -2.66
CA CYS A 100 5.37 3.52 -2.91
C CYS A 100 3.99 3.29 -2.31
N LEU A 101 3.17 2.48 -2.97
CA LEU A 101 1.85 2.11 -2.51
C LEU A 101 1.67 0.60 -2.49
N PHE A 102 1.05 0.11 -1.43
CA PHE A 102 0.51 -1.23 -1.33
C PHE A 102 -1.02 -1.17 -1.17
N THR A 103 -1.75 -2.04 -1.86
CA THR A 103 -3.20 -2.20 -1.70
C THR A 103 -3.69 -3.57 -2.11
N ASP A 104 -4.69 -4.09 -1.38
CA ASP A 104 -5.52 -5.24 -1.75
C ASP A 104 -6.97 -4.73 -1.90
N PRO A 105 -7.35 -4.27 -3.10
CA PRO A 105 -8.65 -3.65 -3.31
C PRO A 105 -9.80 -4.68 -3.30
N PRO A 106 -11.04 -4.21 -3.13
CA PRO A 106 -12.21 -5.07 -3.37
C PRO A 106 -12.15 -5.72 -4.76
N TYR A 107 -12.49 -7.01 -4.82
CA TYR A 107 -12.36 -7.83 -6.03
C TYR A 107 -13.47 -7.58 -7.06
N THR A 108 -13.88 -6.32 -7.21
CA THR A 108 -14.79 -5.85 -8.25
C THR A 108 -14.06 -4.91 -9.20
N GLN A 109 -14.56 -4.77 -10.43
CA GLN A 109 -13.95 -3.86 -11.40
C GLN A 109 -14.00 -2.40 -10.91
N GLU A 110 -15.11 -2.00 -10.32
CA GLU A 110 -15.32 -0.65 -9.77
C GLU A 110 -14.39 -0.40 -8.58
N GLY A 111 -14.29 -1.36 -7.66
CA GLY A 111 -13.40 -1.28 -6.50
C GLY A 111 -11.93 -1.16 -6.92
N ALA A 112 -11.48 -2.05 -7.80
CA ALA A 112 -10.12 -2.02 -8.32
C ALA A 112 -9.81 -0.69 -9.05
N SER A 113 -10.75 -0.20 -9.88
CA SER A 113 -10.63 1.08 -10.59
C SER A 113 -10.53 2.26 -9.64
N LEU A 114 -11.36 2.30 -8.60
CA LEU A 114 -11.34 3.32 -7.57
C LEU A 114 -9.99 3.33 -6.84
N PHE A 115 -9.55 2.19 -6.35
CA PHE A 115 -8.30 2.09 -5.61
C PHE A 115 -7.09 2.46 -6.49
N LEU A 116 -7.05 2.02 -7.74
CA LEU A 116 -5.99 2.41 -8.68
C LEU A 116 -5.98 3.92 -8.94
N SER A 117 -7.13 4.53 -9.15
CA SER A 117 -7.26 5.98 -9.33
C SER A 117 -6.72 6.74 -8.11
N ARG A 118 -7.06 6.31 -6.90
CA ARG A 118 -6.55 6.92 -5.66
C ARG A 118 -5.05 6.66 -5.47
N ALA A 119 -4.57 5.46 -5.82
CA ALA A 119 -3.16 5.13 -5.80
C ALA A 119 -2.33 6.09 -6.65
N ILE A 120 -2.78 6.39 -7.86
CA ILE A 120 -2.11 7.35 -8.75
C ILE A 120 -2.08 8.75 -8.13
N SER A 121 -3.18 9.17 -7.49
CA SER A 121 -3.28 10.51 -6.90
C SER A 121 -2.38 10.73 -5.69
N VAL A 122 -2.11 9.71 -4.88
CA VAL A 122 -1.28 9.86 -3.67
C VAL A 122 0.21 9.72 -3.94
N LEU A 123 0.60 9.10 -5.05
CA LEU A 123 2.01 8.97 -5.41
C LEU A 123 2.58 10.28 -5.94
N LYS A 124 3.85 10.53 -5.64
CA LYS A 124 4.62 11.65 -6.20
C LYS A 124 4.62 11.63 -7.72
N GLU A 125 4.82 12.79 -8.33
CA GLU A 125 4.96 12.93 -9.79
C GLU A 125 6.40 12.62 -10.25
N GLU A 126 6.88 11.42 -9.92
CA GLU A 126 8.22 10.96 -10.26
C GLU A 126 8.14 9.66 -11.07
N SER A 127 9.15 9.40 -11.90
CA SER A 127 9.27 8.12 -12.61
C SER A 127 9.82 7.03 -11.68
N GLY A 128 9.46 5.77 -11.96
CA GLY A 128 9.97 4.61 -11.23
C GLY A 128 9.31 4.36 -9.88
N LEU A 129 8.22 5.07 -9.56
CA LEU A 129 7.42 4.77 -8.37
C LEU A 129 6.61 3.49 -8.57
N ARG A 130 6.36 2.75 -7.48
CA ARG A 130 5.76 1.42 -7.56
C ARG A 130 4.42 1.35 -6.86
N ILE A 131 3.49 0.66 -7.51
CA ILE A 131 2.21 0.26 -6.94
C ILE A 131 2.23 -1.27 -6.83
N PHE A 132 2.13 -1.78 -5.60
CA PHE A 132 1.91 -3.19 -5.33
C PHE A 132 0.41 -3.41 -5.17
N PHE A 133 -0.15 -4.04 -6.18
CA PHE A 133 -1.58 -4.27 -6.28
C PHE A 133 -1.82 -5.77 -6.09
N SER A 134 -2.31 -6.15 -4.89
CA SER A 134 -2.61 -7.53 -4.57
C SER A 134 -3.97 -7.93 -5.13
N PHE A 135 -4.02 -9.11 -5.73
CA PHE A 135 -5.27 -9.73 -6.14
C PHE A 135 -5.22 -11.23 -5.83
N GLY A 136 -6.26 -11.72 -5.18
CA GLY A 136 -6.43 -13.17 -5.01
C GLY A 136 -6.56 -13.90 -6.36
N ASN A 137 -6.52 -15.24 -6.34
CA ASN A 137 -6.66 -16.08 -7.53
C ASN A 137 -7.84 -15.65 -8.40
N LYS A 138 -7.56 -15.30 -9.66
CA LYS A 138 -8.50 -14.75 -10.61
C LYS A 138 -8.64 -15.64 -11.84
N SER A 139 -9.83 -15.63 -12.42
CA SER A 139 -10.07 -16.19 -13.75
C SER A 139 -9.29 -15.42 -14.82
N ALA A 140 -9.01 -16.05 -15.95
CA ALA A 140 -8.33 -15.38 -17.06
C ALA A 140 -9.06 -14.11 -17.54
N THR A 141 -10.38 -14.07 -17.44
CA THR A 141 -11.19 -12.91 -17.79
C THR A 141 -10.96 -11.74 -16.83
N GLU A 142 -10.90 -12.00 -15.53
CA GLU A 142 -10.61 -10.96 -14.52
C GLU A 142 -9.19 -10.41 -14.66
N VAL A 143 -8.20 -11.27 -14.92
CA VAL A 143 -6.82 -10.86 -15.21
C VAL A 143 -6.77 -9.95 -16.43
N TYR A 144 -7.51 -10.29 -17.48
CA TYR A 144 -7.60 -9.48 -18.70
C TYR A 144 -8.18 -8.08 -18.43
N PHE A 145 -9.23 -7.99 -17.61
CA PHE A 145 -9.78 -6.69 -17.19
C PHE A 145 -8.77 -5.84 -16.42
N LEU A 146 -8.06 -6.44 -15.48
CA LEU A 146 -7.00 -5.76 -14.74
C LEU A 146 -5.92 -5.23 -15.70
N GLN A 147 -5.43 -6.06 -16.61
CA GLN A 147 -4.43 -5.66 -17.59
C GLN A 147 -4.89 -4.49 -18.47
N LYS A 148 -6.18 -4.39 -18.77
CA LYS A 148 -6.74 -3.24 -19.51
C LYS A 148 -6.83 -1.95 -18.67
N MET A 149 -6.99 -2.06 -17.37
CA MET A 149 -7.05 -0.89 -16.49
C MET A 149 -5.69 -0.20 -16.35
N PHE A 150 -4.59 -0.94 -16.33
CA PHE A 150 -3.25 -0.39 -16.15
C PHE A 150 -2.79 0.55 -17.29
N PRO A 151 -3.02 0.28 -18.58
CA PRO A 151 -2.64 1.21 -19.66
C PRO A 151 -3.39 2.54 -19.65
N THR A 152 -4.66 2.55 -19.24
CA THR A 152 -5.47 3.78 -19.16
C THR A 152 -5.03 4.69 -18.01
N ALA A 153 -4.38 4.14 -16.99
CA ALA A 153 -3.77 4.90 -15.90
C ALA A 153 -2.43 5.58 -16.30
N ARG A 154 -1.93 5.29 -17.50
CA ARG A 154 -0.61 5.75 -18.00
C ARG A 154 -0.58 7.13 -18.65
N THR A 155 -1.68 7.85 -18.75
CA THR A 155 -1.69 9.18 -19.37
C THR A 155 -1.01 10.21 -18.46
N GLY A 156 0.31 10.31 -18.59
CA GLY A 156 1.10 11.38 -18.00
C GLY A 156 2.54 11.01 -17.64
N HIS A 157 2.78 9.89 -16.96
CA HIS A 157 4.14 9.44 -16.61
C HIS A 157 4.18 7.92 -16.49
N GLN A 158 5.24 7.33 -16.99
CA GLN A 158 5.46 5.88 -17.02
C GLN A 158 5.66 5.36 -15.58
N ARG A 159 4.61 4.83 -14.98
CA ARG A 159 4.66 4.19 -13.65
C ARG A 159 4.64 2.68 -13.84
N ASP A 160 5.62 2.01 -13.27
CA ASP A 160 5.69 0.55 -13.33
C ASP A 160 4.71 -0.05 -12.31
N VAL A 161 3.73 -0.77 -12.81
CA VAL A 161 2.76 -1.51 -12.00
C VAL A 161 3.13 -2.99 -12.07
N HIS A 162 3.51 -3.55 -10.94
CA HIS A 162 3.85 -4.96 -10.83
C HIS A 162 2.74 -5.72 -10.11
N PRO A 163 2.08 -6.70 -10.77
CA PRO A 163 1.20 -7.62 -10.06
C PRO A 163 2.05 -8.53 -9.17
N VAL A 164 1.69 -8.62 -7.91
CA VAL A 164 2.24 -9.61 -6.97
C VAL A 164 1.38 -10.86 -7.10
N GLN A 165 1.98 -11.98 -7.49
CA GLN A 165 1.35 -13.30 -7.54
C GLN A 165 1.44 -14.00 -6.19
#